data_131c1c2803b517facc1aef25a3dfe943
#
_entry.id   131c1c2803b517facc1aef25a3dfe943
#
_cell.length_a   1.000
_cell.length_b   1.000
_cell.length_c   1.000
_cell.angle_alpha   90.00
_cell.angle_beta   90.00
_cell.angle_gamma   90.00
#
_symmetry.space_group_name_H-M   'P 1'
#
loop_
_entity.id
_entity.type
_entity.pdbx_description
1 polymer ?
#
loop_
_entity_poly.entity_id
_entity_poly.type
_entity_poly.pdbx_seq_one_letter_code
_entity_poly.pdbx_strand_id
1 'polypeptide(L)'
;MRMGDQRRSDNFQDRGSGSGGGGGGGGGGMLFAVLSRLGMRGALLAIVVLGAVYFLMPGMRAPLMGMLGIGGGEVQSSGSVCETAAEACDFSRAVLGSTEDVWGQQFREGHLPRYASAPGAYVEPTLVVFSGGVSTEGCGSASSDVGPFYCPADRKLYIDPSFYQVMEERLRAPGDFAQAYVIAHEVGHHVQNLIGANQMQIQGENRNQTSVRMELQADCLAGVWGHQERADLSIDESDLREALNAAHAIGDDALGHANESQYTHGSSAQRMRWFRRGFDSGDARQCDTFNVPANQL
;
A
#
# COMPACT_ATOMS: atom_id res chain seq x y z
N MET A 1 16.11 3.94 17.05
CA MET A 1 16.60 3.11 15.92
C MET A 1 17.71 3.83 15.15
N ARG A 2 18.64 3.14 14.48
CA ARG A 2 19.75 3.75 13.69
C ARG A 2 19.70 3.31 12.24
N MET A 3 19.38 4.24 11.34
CA MET A 3 19.30 3.98 9.88
C MET A 3 20.47 4.58 9.08
N GLY A 4 21.40 5.30 9.72
CA GLY A 4 22.47 6.04 9.03
C GLY A 4 23.38 5.18 8.16
N ASP A 5 23.76 4.01 8.65
CA ASP A 5 24.70 3.08 8.00
C ASP A 5 24.02 2.04 7.10
N GLN A 6 22.68 2.04 7.03
CA GLN A 6 21.95 1.10 6.19
C GLN A 6 22.07 1.42 4.70
N ARG A 7 22.09 0.37 3.89
CA ARG A 7 22.02 0.48 2.44
C ARG A 7 20.72 1.17 2.02
N ARG A 8 20.78 2.05 1.03
CA ARG A 8 19.60 2.61 0.39
C ARG A 8 19.21 1.73 -0.77
N SER A 9 17.98 1.29 -0.81
CA SER A 9 17.46 0.52 -1.93
C SER A 9 17.50 1.35 -3.23
N ASP A 10 17.87 0.69 -4.33
CA ASP A 10 17.76 1.24 -5.68
C ASP A 10 16.38 0.96 -6.31
N ASN A 11 15.56 0.10 -5.68
CA ASN A 11 14.18 -0.18 -6.08
C ASN A 11 13.25 0.95 -5.62
N PHE A 12 13.48 2.15 -6.13
CA PHE A 12 12.85 3.37 -5.69
C PHE A 12 12.44 4.25 -6.88
N GLN A 13 11.24 4.81 -6.83
CA GLN A 13 10.70 5.71 -7.84
C GLN A 13 10.08 6.93 -7.16
N ASP A 14 10.48 8.12 -7.59
CA ASP A 14 9.80 9.36 -7.24
C ASP A 14 8.88 9.75 -8.41
N ARG A 15 7.58 9.72 -8.18
CA ARG A 15 6.57 10.10 -9.18
C ARG A 15 6.14 11.55 -9.09
N GLY A 16 6.76 12.30 -8.18
CA GLY A 16 6.47 13.73 -8.03
C GLY A 16 5.12 14.00 -7.39
N SER A 17 4.77 15.28 -7.34
CA SER A 17 3.47 15.74 -6.91
C SER A 17 2.49 15.64 -8.08
N GLY A 18 1.60 14.63 -8.01
CA GLY A 18 0.42 14.57 -8.85
C GLY A 18 -0.59 15.59 -8.34
N SER A 19 -1.11 16.49 -9.19
CA SER A 19 -2.36 17.14 -8.85
C SER A 19 -3.37 16.02 -8.73
N GLY A 20 -3.83 15.75 -7.49
CA GLY A 20 -4.93 14.83 -7.25
C GLY A 20 -6.07 15.28 -8.12
N GLY A 21 -6.23 14.63 -9.26
CA GLY A 21 -7.44 14.69 -10.03
C GLY A 21 -8.50 14.13 -9.12
N GLY A 22 -8.97 14.98 -8.21
CA GLY A 22 -10.22 14.73 -7.53
C GLY A 22 -11.16 14.35 -8.64
N GLY A 23 -11.69 13.13 -8.59
CA GLY A 23 -12.50 12.52 -9.62
C GLY A 23 -13.46 13.49 -10.25
N GLY A 24 -12.95 14.24 -11.17
CA GLY A 24 -13.70 14.97 -12.14
C GLY A 24 -14.32 13.95 -13.10
N GLY A 25 -15.30 13.19 -12.62
CA GLY A 25 -16.35 12.62 -13.44
C GLY A 25 -17.13 13.75 -14.16
N GLY A 26 -16.49 14.87 -14.47
CA GLY A 26 -17.13 16.04 -15.06
C GLY A 26 -17.29 15.96 -16.56
N GLY A 27 -16.37 15.38 -17.29
CA GLY A 27 -16.45 15.32 -18.78
C GLY A 27 -17.32 14.17 -19.23
N GLY A 28 -17.00 12.95 -18.85
CA GLY A 28 -17.76 11.76 -19.26
C GLY A 28 -19.15 11.69 -18.63
N GLY A 29 -19.30 12.07 -17.38
CA GLY A 29 -20.59 12.09 -16.69
C GLY A 29 -21.56 13.15 -17.25
N MET A 30 -21.05 14.31 -17.65
CA MET A 30 -21.88 15.34 -18.27
C MET A 30 -22.31 14.94 -19.68
N LEU A 31 -21.42 14.32 -20.46
CA LEU A 31 -21.73 13.80 -21.77
C LEU A 31 -22.73 12.65 -21.71
N PHE A 32 -22.58 11.74 -20.74
CA PHE A 32 -23.51 10.64 -20.49
C PHE A 32 -24.88 11.15 -20.05
N ALA A 33 -24.94 12.15 -19.19
CA ALA A 33 -26.17 12.79 -18.77
C ALA A 33 -26.88 13.55 -19.91
N VAL A 34 -26.13 14.14 -20.83
CA VAL A 34 -26.70 14.79 -22.02
C VAL A 34 -27.15 13.74 -23.04
N LEU A 35 -26.36 12.71 -23.31
CA LEU A 35 -26.71 11.61 -24.21
C LEU A 35 -27.94 10.82 -23.73
N SER A 36 -28.08 10.60 -22.43
CA SER A 36 -29.24 9.90 -21.85
C SER A 36 -30.56 10.70 -21.99
N ARG A 37 -30.46 12.02 -22.11
CA ARG A 37 -31.63 12.89 -22.34
C ARG A 37 -32.04 13.01 -23.81
N LEU A 38 -31.14 12.68 -24.75
CA LEU A 38 -31.41 12.83 -26.19
C LEU A 38 -32.17 11.65 -26.82
N GLY A 39 -32.38 10.58 -26.05
CA GLY A 39 -32.93 9.33 -26.57
C GLY A 39 -32.03 8.65 -27.59
N MET A 40 -32.41 7.43 -28.02
CA MET A 40 -31.54 6.57 -28.85
C MET A 40 -31.16 7.19 -30.21
N ARG A 41 -32.03 7.97 -30.83
CA ARG A 41 -31.78 8.65 -32.09
C ARG A 41 -30.83 9.84 -31.95
N GLY A 42 -30.95 10.61 -30.88
CA GLY A 42 -30.03 11.72 -30.58
C GLY A 42 -28.64 11.26 -30.16
N ALA A 43 -28.56 10.16 -29.43
CA ALA A 43 -27.29 9.56 -29.04
C ALA A 43 -26.49 9.04 -30.24
N LEU A 44 -27.15 8.39 -31.22
CA LEU A 44 -26.55 7.95 -32.48
C LEU A 44 -26.03 9.13 -33.29
N LEU A 45 -26.79 10.22 -33.40
CA LEU A 45 -26.39 11.42 -34.11
C LEU A 45 -25.19 12.10 -33.51
N ALA A 46 -25.13 12.16 -32.16
CA ALA A 46 -23.98 12.70 -31.42
C ALA A 46 -22.72 11.87 -31.64
N ILE A 47 -22.80 10.53 -31.67
CA ILE A 47 -21.68 9.63 -31.93
C ILE A 47 -21.16 9.85 -33.36
N VAL A 48 -22.04 9.99 -34.35
CA VAL A 48 -21.65 10.25 -35.73
C VAL A 48 -20.96 11.61 -35.88
N VAL A 49 -21.47 12.66 -35.22
CA VAL A 49 -20.85 14.00 -35.24
C VAL A 49 -19.48 13.97 -34.58
N LEU A 50 -19.34 13.33 -33.43
CA LEU A 50 -18.07 13.20 -32.73
C LEU A 50 -17.04 12.41 -33.56
N GLY A 51 -17.49 11.34 -34.21
CA GLY A 51 -16.67 10.57 -35.16
C GLY A 51 -16.24 11.41 -36.36
N ALA A 52 -17.13 12.19 -36.94
CA ALA A 52 -16.80 13.08 -38.07
C ALA A 52 -15.78 14.15 -37.65
N VAL A 53 -15.94 14.78 -36.50
CA VAL A 53 -14.96 15.74 -35.92
C VAL A 53 -13.60 15.08 -35.72
N TYR A 54 -13.57 13.88 -35.19
CA TYR A 54 -12.32 13.12 -34.99
C TYR A 54 -11.58 12.82 -36.28
N PHE A 55 -12.29 12.45 -37.34
CA PHE A 55 -11.67 12.08 -38.60
C PHE A 55 -11.34 13.28 -39.50
N LEU A 56 -12.21 14.31 -39.51
CA LEU A 56 -12.07 15.43 -40.43
C LEU A 56 -11.24 16.59 -39.88
N MET A 57 -11.06 16.67 -38.53
CA MET A 57 -10.32 17.76 -37.89
C MET A 57 -9.17 17.21 -37.05
N PRO A 58 -7.99 16.90 -37.61
CA PRO A 58 -6.86 16.32 -36.87
C PRO A 58 -6.42 17.12 -35.66
N GLY A 59 -6.53 18.45 -35.69
CA GLY A 59 -6.20 19.34 -34.56
C GLY A 59 -7.17 19.28 -33.38
N MET A 60 -8.35 18.69 -33.54
CA MET A 60 -9.36 18.52 -32.50
C MET A 60 -9.33 17.15 -31.82
N ARG A 61 -8.43 16.26 -32.24
CA ARG A 61 -8.36 14.89 -31.68
C ARG A 61 -7.98 14.88 -30.22
N ALA A 62 -6.94 15.63 -29.82
CA ALA A 62 -6.48 15.69 -28.46
C ALA A 62 -7.52 16.31 -27.50
N PRO A 63 -8.12 17.48 -27.78
CA PRO A 63 -9.18 18.01 -26.93
C PRO A 63 -10.43 17.13 -26.91
N LEU A 64 -10.77 16.47 -28.02
CA LEU A 64 -11.93 15.57 -28.08
C LEU A 64 -11.74 14.32 -27.23
N MET A 65 -10.55 13.69 -27.28
CA MET A 65 -10.20 12.54 -26.47
C MET A 65 -10.17 12.89 -24.97
N GLY A 66 -9.66 14.07 -24.62
CA GLY A 66 -9.71 14.60 -23.25
C GLY A 66 -11.14 14.80 -22.73
N MET A 67 -12.04 15.28 -23.58
CA MET A 67 -13.45 15.49 -23.27
C MET A 67 -14.23 14.17 -23.08
N LEU A 68 -13.80 13.11 -23.78
CA LEU A 68 -14.36 11.75 -23.68
C LEU A 68 -13.75 10.92 -22.55
N GLY A 69 -12.72 11.43 -21.87
CA GLY A 69 -11.99 10.69 -20.84
C GLY A 69 -11.18 9.49 -21.40
N ILE A 70 -10.96 9.44 -22.72
CA ILE A 70 -10.25 8.37 -23.44
C ILE A 70 -8.81 8.83 -23.77
N GLY A 71 -8.20 9.55 -22.90
CA GLY A 71 -6.78 9.90 -22.95
C GLY A 71 -6.20 9.52 -21.62
N GLY A 72 -5.32 8.54 -21.57
CA GLY A 72 -4.39 8.40 -20.47
C GLY A 72 -3.55 9.68 -20.43
N GLY A 73 -4.04 10.71 -19.73
CA GLY A 73 -3.23 11.86 -19.41
C GLY A 73 -2.11 11.34 -18.55
N GLU A 74 -0.87 11.37 -19.04
CA GLU A 74 0.29 11.37 -18.17
C GLU A 74 0.04 12.47 -17.14
N VAL A 75 -0.08 12.08 -15.88
CA VAL A 75 -0.09 13.03 -14.79
C VAL A 75 1.26 13.74 -14.89
N GLN A 76 1.27 14.99 -15.36
CA GLN A 76 2.46 15.80 -15.37
C GLN A 76 2.88 15.97 -13.91
N SER A 77 3.90 15.23 -13.49
CA SER A 77 4.51 15.38 -12.19
C SER A 77 5.14 16.77 -12.11
N SER A 78 4.60 17.61 -11.25
CA SER A 78 5.18 18.91 -10.98
C SER A 78 6.18 18.77 -9.84
N GLY A 79 7.46 18.57 -10.17
CA GLY A 79 8.56 18.49 -9.20
C GLY A 79 8.73 17.12 -8.52
N SER A 80 9.93 16.83 -8.10
CA SER A 80 10.27 15.65 -7.31
C SER A 80 9.77 15.82 -5.87
N VAL A 81 9.14 14.81 -5.30
CA VAL A 81 8.74 14.79 -3.88
C VAL A 81 9.97 14.84 -2.99
N CYS A 82 11.03 14.13 -3.39
CA CYS A 82 12.25 14.04 -2.61
C CYS A 82 13.10 15.33 -2.61
N GLU A 83 12.80 16.31 -3.47
CA GLU A 83 13.41 17.65 -3.34
C GLU A 83 12.91 18.38 -2.08
N THR A 84 11.68 18.13 -1.67
CA THR A 84 11.06 18.78 -0.49
C THR A 84 11.00 17.86 0.73
N ALA A 85 11.08 16.55 0.56
CA ALA A 85 11.01 15.53 1.61
C ALA A 85 12.25 14.61 1.60
N ALA A 86 13.45 15.18 1.42
CA ALA A 86 14.69 14.42 1.21
C ALA A 86 14.98 13.42 2.34
N GLU A 87 14.80 13.83 3.60
CA GLU A 87 15.03 12.97 4.76
C GLU A 87 14.06 11.79 4.80
N ALA A 88 12.77 12.02 4.53
CA ALA A 88 11.76 10.97 4.49
C ALA A 88 12.00 10.00 3.34
N CYS A 89 12.41 10.48 2.17
CA CYS A 89 12.79 9.62 1.05
C CYS A 89 14.03 8.78 1.36
N ASP A 90 15.07 9.37 1.93
CA ASP A 90 16.31 8.67 2.30
C ASP A 90 16.03 7.60 3.35
N PHE A 91 15.26 7.95 4.38
CA PHE A 91 14.80 7.03 5.41
C PHE A 91 14.00 5.86 4.82
N SER A 92 13.02 6.14 3.96
CA SER A 92 12.19 5.11 3.33
C SER A 92 13.01 4.14 2.47
N ARG A 93 14.01 4.65 1.74
CA ARG A 93 14.96 3.82 0.97
C ARG A 93 15.84 2.96 1.86
N ALA A 94 16.26 3.46 3.02
CA ALA A 94 17.05 2.71 3.97
C ALA A 94 16.23 1.55 4.59
N VAL A 95 14.99 1.82 4.99
CA VAL A 95 14.08 0.79 5.50
C VAL A 95 13.81 -0.27 4.43
N LEU A 96 13.50 0.15 3.19
CA LEU A 96 13.30 -0.80 2.09
C LEU A 96 14.52 -1.69 1.88
N GLY A 97 15.74 -1.10 1.84
CA GLY A 97 16.99 -1.86 1.68
C GLY A 97 17.19 -2.91 2.78
N SER A 98 16.91 -2.54 4.04
CA SER A 98 16.95 -3.47 5.18
C SER A 98 15.91 -4.59 5.03
N THR A 99 14.68 -4.28 4.60
CA THR A 99 13.67 -5.32 4.36
C THR A 99 14.05 -6.27 3.23
N GLU A 100 14.67 -5.78 2.16
CA GLU A 100 15.18 -6.60 1.05
C GLU A 100 16.21 -7.62 1.52
N ASP A 101 17.15 -7.19 2.36
CA ASP A 101 18.21 -8.04 2.89
C ASP A 101 17.64 -9.15 3.79
N VAL A 102 16.73 -8.80 4.70
CA VAL A 102 16.06 -9.76 5.60
C VAL A 102 15.22 -10.76 4.80
N TRP A 103 14.34 -10.30 3.92
CA TRP A 103 13.45 -11.21 3.20
C TRP A 103 14.19 -12.04 2.17
N GLY A 104 15.24 -11.49 1.53
CA GLY A 104 16.13 -12.26 0.70
C GLY A 104 16.74 -13.44 1.45
N GLN A 105 17.14 -13.28 2.72
CA GLN A 105 17.62 -14.35 3.57
C GLN A 105 16.52 -15.34 3.97
N GLN A 106 15.37 -14.86 4.48
CA GLN A 106 14.26 -15.71 4.91
C GLN A 106 13.75 -16.63 3.80
N PHE A 107 13.69 -16.13 2.55
CA PHE A 107 13.33 -16.94 1.39
C PHE A 107 14.36 -17.99 1.05
N ARG A 108 15.67 -17.66 1.09
CA ARG A 108 16.74 -18.65 0.86
C ARG A 108 16.76 -19.76 1.90
N GLU A 109 16.45 -19.43 3.15
CA GLU A 109 16.44 -20.39 4.27
C GLU A 109 15.12 -21.17 4.38
N GLY A 110 14.08 -20.74 3.67
CA GLY A 110 12.77 -21.37 3.69
C GLY A 110 12.02 -21.17 5.01
N HIS A 111 12.31 -20.11 5.75
CA HIS A 111 11.68 -19.76 7.02
C HIS A 111 10.37 -18.98 6.81
N LEU A 112 9.45 -19.55 6.05
CA LEU A 112 8.20 -18.90 5.64
C LEU A 112 7.00 -19.79 5.93
N PRO A 113 5.80 -19.20 6.15
CA PRO A 113 4.55 -19.96 6.11
C PRO A 113 4.41 -20.67 4.76
N ARG A 114 3.84 -21.88 4.77
CA ARG A 114 3.65 -22.67 3.56
C ARG A 114 2.18 -22.77 3.23
N TYR A 115 1.82 -22.25 2.07
CA TYR A 115 0.50 -22.41 1.46
C TYR A 115 0.58 -23.38 0.27
N ALA A 116 -0.34 -23.35 -0.66
CA ALA A 116 -0.53 -24.38 -1.70
C ALA A 116 0.70 -24.74 -2.54
N SER A 117 1.67 -23.85 -2.69
CA SER A 117 2.93 -24.10 -3.40
C SER A 117 4.13 -23.59 -2.60
N ALA A 118 5.31 -24.19 -2.82
CA ALA A 118 6.54 -23.66 -2.27
C ALA A 118 6.80 -22.27 -2.86
N PRO A 119 7.17 -21.28 -2.04
CA PRO A 119 7.52 -19.96 -2.55
C PRO A 119 8.73 -20.05 -3.48
N GLY A 120 8.74 -19.23 -4.52
CA GLY A 120 9.90 -19.04 -5.39
C GLY A 120 11.03 -18.27 -4.69
N ALA A 121 11.98 -17.76 -5.47
CA ALA A 121 12.95 -16.82 -4.95
C ALA A 121 12.29 -15.50 -4.55
N TYR A 122 12.88 -14.79 -3.58
CA TYR A 122 12.45 -13.43 -3.27
C TYR A 122 12.66 -12.52 -4.49
N VAL A 123 11.65 -11.75 -4.79
CA VAL A 123 11.69 -10.69 -5.81
C VAL A 123 11.44 -9.40 -5.07
N GLU A 124 12.36 -8.48 -5.13
CA GLU A 124 12.28 -7.21 -4.42
C GLU A 124 11.12 -6.34 -4.95
N PRO A 125 10.38 -5.67 -4.07
CA PRO A 125 9.35 -4.73 -4.48
C PRO A 125 9.96 -3.37 -4.84
N THR A 126 9.23 -2.52 -5.53
CA THR A 126 9.62 -1.13 -5.75
C THR A 126 8.85 -0.21 -4.81
N LEU A 127 9.53 0.69 -4.13
CA LEU A 127 8.90 1.77 -3.38
C LEU A 127 8.68 2.99 -4.27
N VAL A 128 7.45 3.44 -4.35
CA VAL A 128 7.04 4.64 -5.08
C VAL A 128 6.66 5.72 -4.09
N VAL A 129 7.36 6.84 -4.13
CA VAL A 129 6.93 8.06 -3.42
C VAL A 129 6.14 8.97 -4.36
N PHE A 130 5.10 9.57 -3.83
CA PHE A 130 4.23 10.49 -4.54
C PHE A 130 3.68 11.55 -3.58
N SER A 131 3.05 12.59 -4.09
CA SER A 131 2.28 13.53 -3.29
C SER A 131 0.97 13.88 -3.97
N GLY A 132 -0.11 13.92 -3.21
CA GLY A 132 -1.46 14.26 -3.66
C GLY A 132 -2.18 13.07 -4.31
N GLY A 133 -1.76 12.63 -5.48
CA GLY A 133 -2.40 11.51 -6.18
C GLY A 133 -1.43 10.67 -7.00
N VAL A 134 -1.74 9.39 -7.13
CA VAL A 134 -0.95 8.42 -7.90
C VAL A 134 -1.86 7.43 -8.63
N SER A 135 -1.43 7.00 -9.82
CA SER A 135 -2.05 5.88 -10.55
C SER A 135 -1.13 4.68 -10.53
N THR A 136 -1.68 3.52 -10.21
CA THR A 136 -0.98 2.23 -10.18
C THR A 136 -1.18 1.45 -11.48
N GLU A 137 -0.38 0.43 -11.70
CA GLU A 137 -0.50 -0.48 -12.85
C GLU A 137 -1.35 -1.71 -12.49
N GLY A 138 -2.62 -1.48 -12.08
CA GLY A 138 -3.57 -2.57 -11.84
C GLY A 138 -4.41 -2.46 -10.57
N CYS A 139 -4.08 -1.56 -9.64
CA CYS A 139 -4.88 -1.33 -8.44
C CYS A 139 -5.70 -0.01 -8.51
N GLY A 140 -5.72 0.65 -9.67
CA GLY A 140 -6.44 1.91 -9.85
C GLY A 140 -5.64 3.13 -9.40
N SER A 141 -6.34 4.22 -9.07
CA SER A 141 -5.74 5.47 -8.59
C SER A 141 -6.01 5.66 -7.10
N ALA A 142 -5.05 6.24 -6.39
CA ALA A 142 -5.15 6.56 -4.97
C ALA A 142 -4.75 8.02 -4.71
N SER A 143 -5.30 8.61 -3.64
CA SER A 143 -4.85 9.90 -3.09
C SER A 143 -4.02 9.67 -1.84
N SER A 144 -3.30 10.70 -1.40
CA SER A 144 -2.53 10.68 -0.15
C SER A 144 -3.38 10.36 1.10
N ASP A 145 -4.70 10.58 1.04
CA ASP A 145 -5.62 10.28 2.15
C ASP A 145 -5.79 8.78 2.43
N VAL A 146 -5.44 7.93 1.46
CA VAL A 146 -5.53 6.46 1.63
C VAL A 146 -4.46 5.94 2.60
N GLY A 147 -3.36 6.70 2.78
CA GLY A 147 -2.17 6.23 3.48
C GLY A 147 -1.26 5.38 2.60
N PRO A 148 -0.20 4.82 3.15
CA PRO A 148 0.66 3.85 2.47
C PRO A 148 -0.11 2.60 2.06
N PHE A 149 0.26 2.00 0.94
CA PHE A 149 -0.35 0.74 0.49
C PHE A 149 0.56 -0.03 -0.45
N TYR A 150 0.36 -1.34 -0.49
CA TYR A 150 0.98 -2.24 -1.45
C TYR A 150 -0.02 -2.60 -2.57
N CYS A 151 0.43 -2.56 -3.82
CA CYS A 151 -0.35 -3.02 -4.97
C CYS A 151 0.20 -4.38 -5.48
N PRO A 152 -0.55 -5.48 -5.33
CA PRO A 152 -0.06 -6.80 -5.74
C PRO A 152 0.07 -6.97 -7.25
N ALA A 153 -0.65 -6.17 -8.05
CA ALA A 153 -0.65 -6.27 -9.50
C ALA A 153 0.67 -5.78 -10.12
N ASP A 154 1.27 -4.72 -9.57
CA ASP A 154 2.53 -4.16 -10.05
C ASP A 154 3.71 -4.40 -9.08
N ARG A 155 3.45 -5.00 -7.92
CA ARG A 155 4.43 -5.30 -6.87
C ARG A 155 5.14 -4.06 -6.34
N LYS A 156 4.41 -2.96 -6.19
CA LYS A 156 4.94 -1.69 -5.71
C LYS A 156 4.29 -1.30 -4.39
N LEU A 157 5.11 -0.72 -3.53
CA LEU A 157 4.66 0.00 -2.34
C LEU A 157 4.48 1.46 -2.72
N TYR A 158 3.46 2.10 -2.21
CA TYR A 158 3.15 3.50 -2.47
C TYR A 158 3.06 4.25 -1.16
N ILE A 159 3.78 5.37 -1.03
CA ILE A 159 3.75 6.22 0.15
C ILE A 159 3.82 7.69 -0.25
N ASP A 160 2.96 8.51 0.34
CA ASP A 160 3.17 9.95 0.41
C ASP A 160 3.95 10.24 1.71
N PRO A 161 5.17 10.83 1.65
CA PRO A 161 5.95 11.12 2.84
C PRO A 161 5.25 12.02 3.86
N SER A 162 4.24 12.78 3.46
CA SER A 162 3.40 13.55 4.39
C SER A 162 2.65 12.66 5.38
N PHE A 163 2.50 11.36 5.10
CA PHE A 163 1.90 10.40 6.02
C PHE A 163 2.67 10.29 7.35
N TYR A 164 3.98 10.49 7.35
CA TYR A 164 4.77 10.50 8.58
C TYR A 164 4.34 11.61 9.54
N GLN A 165 3.99 12.77 8.99
CA GLN A 165 3.40 13.85 9.80
C GLN A 165 1.99 13.48 10.31
N VAL A 166 1.19 12.80 9.49
CA VAL A 166 -0.14 12.29 9.92
C VAL A 166 0.02 11.29 11.07
N MET A 167 1.02 10.39 11.03
CA MET A 167 1.32 9.48 12.12
C MET A 167 1.61 10.23 13.43
N GLU A 168 2.44 11.26 13.39
CA GLU A 168 2.81 12.04 14.57
C GLU A 168 1.62 12.85 15.11
N GLU A 169 0.99 13.67 14.25
CA GLU A 169 0.01 14.68 14.67
C GLU A 169 -1.39 14.12 14.92
N ARG A 170 -1.85 13.21 14.06
CA ARG A 170 -3.23 12.69 14.08
C ARG A 170 -3.34 11.33 14.76
N LEU A 171 -2.43 10.42 14.41
CA LEU A 171 -2.44 9.06 14.97
C LEU A 171 -1.70 8.98 16.31
N ARG A 172 -0.97 10.03 16.71
CA ARG A 172 -0.17 10.07 17.95
C ARG A 172 0.80 8.90 18.07
N ALA A 173 1.33 8.49 16.93
CA ALA A 173 2.31 7.41 16.78
C ALA A 173 3.62 7.97 16.19
N PRO A 174 4.33 8.85 16.92
CA PRO A 174 5.62 9.37 16.49
C PRO A 174 6.71 8.31 16.61
N GLY A 175 7.83 8.56 15.96
CA GLY A 175 9.08 7.81 16.09
C GLY A 175 9.53 7.14 14.80
N ASP A 176 10.82 6.94 14.72
CA ASP A 176 11.45 6.37 13.53
C ASP A 176 11.03 4.92 13.31
N PHE A 177 10.91 4.16 14.39
CA PHE A 177 10.52 2.77 14.28
C PHE A 177 9.02 2.59 13.99
N ALA A 178 8.17 3.56 14.39
CA ALA A 178 6.78 3.61 13.96
C ALA A 178 6.66 3.81 12.44
N GLN A 179 7.47 4.70 11.87
CA GLN A 179 7.51 4.95 10.42
C GLN A 179 8.08 3.72 9.67
N ALA A 180 9.14 3.11 10.21
CA ALA A 180 9.73 1.91 9.63
C ALA A 180 8.77 0.72 9.66
N TYR A 181 8.00 0.56 10.75
CA TYR A 181 6.97 -0.47 10.86
C TYR A 181 5.95 -0.38 9.72
N VAL A 182 5.51 0.82 9.34
CA VAL A 182 4.55 0.99 8.24
C VAL A 182 5.13 0.47 6.93
N ILE A 183 6.36 0.83 6.58
CA ILE A 183 7.01 0.32 5.36
C ILE A 183 7.18 -1.21 5.45
N ALA A 184 7.62 -1.73 6.59
CA ALA A 184 7.80 -3.16 6.79
C ALA A 184 6.47 -3.94 6.70
N HIS A 185 5.36 -3.34 7.13
CA HIS A 185 4.01 -3.88 6.99
C HIS A 185 3.60 -3.99 5.51
N GLU A 186 3.83 -2.94 4.72
CA GLU A 186 3.56 -2.99 3.27
C GLU A 186 4.45 -4.01 2.54
N VAL A 187 5.71 -4.15 2.96
CA VAL A 187 6.58 -5.26 2.50
C VAL A 187 6.04 -6.61 2.98
N GLY A 188 5.41 -6.68 4.14
CA GLY A 188 4.66 -7.86 4.60
C GLY A 188 3.58 -8.30 3.60
N HIS A 189 2.81 -7.37 3.05
CA HIS A 189 1.85 -7.64 1.97
C HIS A 189 2.53 -8.11 0.68
N HIS A 190 3.71 -7.60 0.38
CA HIS A 190 4.50 -8.09 -0.73
C HIS A 190 4.96 -9.54 -0.51
N VAL A 191 5.47 -9.87 0.68
CA VAL A 191 5.83 -11.25 1.05
C VAL A 191 4.62 -12.17 0.94
N GLN A 192 3.44 -11.77 1.41
CA GLN A 192 2.18 -12.51 1.28
C GLN A 192 1.84 -12.82 -0.18
N ASN A 193 2.03 -11.85 -1.06
CA ASN A 193 1.81 -12.05 -2.50
C ASN A 193 2.77 -13.11 -3.07
N LEU A 194 4.04 -13.11 -2.65
CA LEU A 194 5.05 -14.06 -3.11
C LEU A 194 4.83 -15.48 -2.58
N ILE A 195 4.34 -15.63 -1.34
CA ILE A 195 4.07 -16.95 -0.72
C ILE A 195 2.66 -17.46 -1.01
N GLY A 196 1.82 -16.67 -1.71
CA GLY A 196 0.45 -17.08 -2.10
C GLY A 196 -0.59 -16.93 -0.99
N ALA A 197 -0.30 -16.24 0.10
CA ALA A 197 -1.25 -16.01 1.19
C ALA A 197 -2.49 -15.24 0.72
N ASN A 198 -2.33 -14.33 -0.25
CA ASN A 198 -3.41 -13.54 -0.84
C ASN A 198 -4.46 -14.38 -1.61
N GLN A 199 -4.19 -15.65 -1.86
CA GLN A 199 -5.11 -16.61 -2.49
C GLN A 199 -5.87 -17.46 -1.45
N MET A 200 -5.50 -17.33 -0.18
CA MET A 200 -6.09 -18.13 0.90
C MET A 200 -7.50 -17.65 1.23
N GLN A 201 -8.37 -18.63 1.46
CA GLN A 201 -9.73 -18.41 1.96
C GLN A 201 -10.04 -19.46 3.00
N ILE A 202 -10.67 -19.04 4.09
CA ILE A 202 -11.13 -19.96 5.13
C ILE A 202 -12.62 -20.23 4.94
N GLN A 203 -12.99 -21.50 4.90
CA GLN A 203 -14.38 -21.88 4.73
C GLN A 203 -15.23 -21.33 5.89
N GLY A 204 -16.31 -20.62 5.56
CA GLY A 204 -17.21 -19.99 6.52
C GLY A 204 -16.84 -18.58 6.94
N GLU A 205 -15.68 -18.05 6.52
CA GLU A 205 -15.31 -16.65 6.73
C GLU A 205 -15.72 -15.76 5.56
N ASN A 206 -16.12 -14.53 5.88
CA ASN A 206 -16.39 -13.50 4.89
C ASN A 206 -15.11 -12.75 4.49
N ARG A 207 -15.22 -11.83 3.52
CA ARG A 207 -14.07 -11.06 3.01
C ARG A 207 -13.37 -10.22 4.08
N ASN A 208 -14.12 -9.62 5.00
CA ASN A 208 -13.55 -8.81 6.07
C ASN A 208 -12.69 -9.67 7.01
N GLN A 209 -13.17 -10.84 7.39
CA GLN A 209 -12.43 -11.76 8.24
C GLN A 209 -11.15 -12.25 7.55
N THR A 210 -11.21 -12.55 6.25
CA THR A 210 -10.01 -12.88 5.46
C THR A 210 -9.05 -11.68 5.39
N SER A 211 -9.56 -10.45 5.23
CA SER A 211 -8.76 -9.22 5.26
C SER A 211 -8.04 -9.07 6.60
N VAL A 212 -8.74 -9.25 7.72
CA VAL A 212 -8.12 -9.21 9.06
C VAL A 212 -6.96 -10.20 9.17
N ARG A 213 -7.11 -11.44 8.65
CA ARG A 213 -5.99 -12.41 8.65
C ARG A 213 -4.78 -11.91 7.86
N MET A 214 -5.01 -11.30 6.71
CA MET A 214 -3.95 -10.70 5.88
C MET A 214 -3.22 -9.59 6.64
N GLU A 215 -3.96 -8.68 7.25
CA GLU A 215 -3.39 -7.57 8.02
C GLU A 215 -2.56 -8.04 9.22
N LEU A 216 -3.11 -8.95 10.01
CA LEU A 216 -2.41 -9.50 11.17
C LEU A 216 -1.16 -10.30 10.77
N GLN A 217 -1.18 -10.96 9.62
CA GLN A 217 0.00 -11.62 9.10
C GLN A 217 1.06 -10.59 8.66
N ALA A 218 0.66 -9.49 7.99
CA ALA A 218 1.58 -8.43 7.61
C ALA A 218 2.21 -7.76 8.84
N ASP A 219 1.44 -7.54 9.92
CA ASP A 219 1.97 -7.06 11.20
C ASP A 219 3.03 -8.02 11.78
N CYS A 220 2.74 -9.31 11.77
CA CYS A 220 3.69 -10.32 12.25
C CYS A 220 4.97 -10.35 11.41
N LEU A 221 4.85 -10.28 10.08
CA LEU A 221 6.00 -10.22 9.17
C LEU A 221 6.83 -8.95 9.40
N ALA A 222 6.20 -7.80 9.64
CA ALA A 222 6.90 -6.58 10.05
C ALA A 222 7.65 -6.77 11.39
N GLY A 223 7.05 -7.50 12.33
CA GLY A 223 7.71 -7.88 13.58
C GLY A 223 8.93 -8.78 13.36
N VAL A 224 8.85 -9.74 12.45
CA VAL A 224 9.99 -10.60 12.08
C VAL A 224 11.13 -9.77 11.51
N TRP A 225 10.86 -8.83 10.62
CA TRP A 225 11.86 -7.90 10.12
C TRP A 225 12.54 -7.13 11.27
N GLY A 226 11.75 -6.54 12.17
CA GLY A 226 12.27 -5.81 13.31
C GLY A 226 13.13 -6.67 14.26
N HIS A 227 12.81 -7.97 14.41
CA HIS A 227 13.63 -8.93 15.15
C HIS A 227 14.99 -9.15 14.49
N GLN A 228 14.99 -9.43 13.19
CA GLN A 228 16.20 -9.72 12.42
C GLN A 228 17.16 -8.51 12.43
N GLU A 229 16.62 -7.32 12.33
CA GLU A 229 17.36 -6.06 12.32
C GLU A 229 17.68 -5.50 13.72
N ARG A 230 17.24 -6.17 14.79
CA ARG A 230 17.35 -5.64 16.15
C ARG A 230 18.75 -5.22 16.55
N ALA A 231 19.75 -6.01 16.20
CA ALA A 231 21.14 -5.72 16.53
C ALA A 231 21.72 -4.63 15.62
N ASP A 232 21.50 -4.75 14.33
CA ASP A 232 22.11 -3.89 13.31
C ASP A 232 21.55 -2.47 13.36
N LEU A 233 20.23 -2.34 13.60
CA LEU A 233 19.56 -1.05 13.78
C LEU A 233 19.56 -0.56 15.23
N SER A 234 20.14 -1.32 16.16
CA SER A 234 20.12 -1.01 17.61
C SER A 234 18.69 -0.74 18.14
N ILE A 235 17.73 -1.58 17.75
CA ILE A 235 16.33 -1.44 18.16
C ILE A 235 16.20 -1.79 19.65
N ASP A 236 15.70 -0.86 20.44
CA ASP A 236 15.50 -1.01 21.86
C ASP A 236 14.01 -1.09 22.27
N GLU A 237 13.74 -1.12 23.57
CA GLU A 237 12.36 -1.19 24.09
C GLU A 237 11.54 0.09 23.84
N SER A 238 12.17 1.24 23.60
CA SER A 238 11.45 2.45 23.23
C SER A 238 11.01 2.39 21.77
N ASP A 239 11.88 1.93 20.91
CA ASP A 239 11.54 1.68 19.50
C ASP A 239 10.40 0.65 19.37
N LEU A 240 10.47 -0.46 20.11
CA LEU A 240 9.38 -1.44 20.13
C LEU A 240 8.03 -0.83 20.54
N ARG A 241 8.04 0.09 21.51
CA ARG A 241 6.80 0.80 21.91
C ARG A 241 6.27 1.71 20.79
N GLU A 242 7.14 2.33 20.00
CA GLU A 242 6.73 3.15 18.86
C GLU A 242 5.95 2.32 17.83
N ALA A 243 6.48 1.15 17.42
CA ALA A 243 5.78 0.26 16.50
C ALA A 243 4.46 -0.27 17.09
N LEU A 244 4.45 -0.65 18.38
CA LEU A 244 3.22 -1.10 19.03
C LEU A 244 2.17 0.02 19.11
N ASN A 245 2.59 1.27 19.34
CA ASN A 245 1.69 2.42 19.30
C ASN A 245 1.14 2.66 17.89
N ALA A 246 1.97 2.52 16.85
CA ALA A 246 1.51 2.63 15.48
C ALA A 246 0.49 1.52 15.15
N ALA A 247 0.79 0.27 15.47
CA ALA A 247 -0.13 -0.86 15.28
C ALA A 247 -1.45 -0.67 16.03
N HIS A 248 -1.40 -0.10 17.25
CA HIS A 248 -2.60 0.28 18.00
C HIS A 248 -3.40 1.35 17.28
N ALA A 249 -2.76 2.43 16.86
CA ALA A 249 -3.42 3.62 16.31
C ALA A 249 -4.17 3.36 15.00
N ILE A 250 -3.75 2.34 14.25
CA ILE A 250 -4.36 1.94 12.98
C ILE A 250 -5.24 0.68 13.10
N GLY A 251 -5.56 0.24 14.31
CA GLY A 251 -6.58 -0.78 14.53
C GLY A 251 -8.00 -0.22 14.28
N ASP A 252 -8.90 -1.07 13.78
CA ASP A 252 -10.25 -0.66 13.41
C ASP A 252 -11.03 -0.05 14.59
N ASP A 253 -10.81 -0.54 15.81
CA ASP A 253 -11.40 0.01 17.03
C ASP A 253 -10.85 1.41 17.36
N ALA A 254 -9.55 1.63 17.20
CA ALA A 254 -8.93 2.95 17.40
C ALA A 254 -9.37 3.95 16.32
N LEU A 255 -9.64 3.49 15.10
CA LEU A 255 -10.17 4.29 14.00
C LEU A 255 -11.68 4.57 14.12
N GLY A 256 -12.33 4.06 15.18
CA GLY A 256 -13.72 4.37 15.51
C GLY A 256 -14.77 3.39 14.97
N HIS A 257 -14.36 2.25 14.45
CA HIS A 257 -15.29 1.18 14.06
C HIS A 257 -15.80 0.44 15.31
N ALA A 258 -17.07 0.63 15.64
CA ALA A 258 -17.67 0.06 16.85
C ALA A 258 -18.06 -1.42 16.72
N ASN A 259 -18.09 -1.97 15.51
CA ASN A 259 -18.58 -3.32 15.24
C ASN A 259 -17.47 -4.18 14.61
N GLU A 260 -17.06 -5.21 15.32
CA GLU A 260 -16.03 -6.15 14.85
C GLU A 260 -16.36 -6.83 13.51
N SER A 261 -17.64 -6.99 13.17
CA SER A 261 -18.03 -7.56 11.87
C SER A 261 -17.69 -6.65 10.69
N GLN A 262 -17.36 -5.39 10.94
CA GLN A 262 -16.93 -4.40 9.95
C GLN A 262 -15.42 -4.24 9.88
N TYR A 263 -14.68 -4.89 10.78
CA TYR A 263 -13.23 -4.81 10.79
C TYR A 263 -12.65 -5.41 9.51
N THR A 264 -11.70 -4.68 8.94
CA THR A 264 -10.92 -5.10 7.78
C THR A 264 -9.43 -5.19 8.08
N HIS A 265 -8.97 -4.49 9.13
CA HIS A 265 -7.57 -4.49 9.58
C HIS A 265 -7.37 -5.25 10.90
N GLY A 266 -8.45 -5.51 11.63
CA GLY A 266 -8.40 -6.11 12.96
C GLY A 266 -8.34 -5.06 14.07
N SER A 267 -8.54 -5.52 15.31
CA SER A 267 -8.47 -4.65 16.48
C SER A 267 -7.03 -4.26 16.82
N SER A 268 -6.85 -3.14 17.49
CA SER A 268 -5.58 -2.69 18.04
C SER A 268 -4.86 -3.79 18.83
N ALA A 269 -5.62 -4.53 19.65
CA ALA A 269 -5.07 -5.62 20.44
C ALA A 269 -4.56 -6.79 19.59
N GLN A 270 -5.26 -7.13 18.52
CA GLN A 270 -4.86 -8.17 17.56
C GLN A 270 -3.60 -7.74 16.82
N ARG A 271 -3.57 -6.53 16.28
CA ARG A 271 -2.43 -6.00 15.53
C ARG A 271 -1.15 -5.96 16.38
N MET A 272 -1.21 -5.39 17.58
CA MET A 272 -0.08 -5.39 18.53
C MET A 272 0.38 -6.80 18.88
N ARG A 273 -0.55 -7.75 19.11
CA ARG A 273 -0.22 -9.13 19.46
C ARG A 273 0.53 -9.83 18.33
N TRP A 274 0.08 -9.68 17.08
CA TRP A 274 0.72 -10.33 15.95
C TRP A 274 2.06 -9.70 15.59
N PHE A 275 2.17 -8.37 15.63
CA PHE A 275 3.47 -7.72 15.50
C PHE A 275 4.46 -8.23 16.55
N ARG A 276 4.05 -8.25 17.83
CA ARG A 276 4.90 -8.72 18.92
C ARG A 276 5.29 -10.18 18.75
N ARG A 277 4.37 -11.03 18.28
CA ARG A 277 4.68 -12.45 17.99
C ARG A 277 5.81 -12.58 16.97
N GLY A 278 5.79 -11.82 15.91
CA GLY A 278 6.87 -11.77 14.92
C GLY A 278 8.17 -11.26 15.52
N PHE A 279 8.08 -10.15 16.26
CA PHE A 279 9.24 -9.51 16.89
C PHE A 279 9.91 -10.38 17.98
N ASP A 280 9.14 -11.09 18.78
CA ASP A 280 9.69 -11.96 19.84
C ASP A 280 10.29 -13.26 19.25
N SER A 281 9.70 -13.81 18.19
CA SER A 281 10.13 -15.09 17.61
C SER A 281 11.23 -14.97 16.55
N GLY A 282 11.20 -13.92 15.74
CA GLY A 282 12.06 -13.76 14.55
C GLY A 282 11.84 -14.83 13.47
N ASP A 283 10.77 -15.61 13.57
CA ASP A 283 10.49 -16.74 12.68
C ASP A 283 9.17 -16.51 11.94
N ALA A 284 9.25 -16.24 10.63
CA ALA A 284 8.08 -15.96 9.83
C ALA A 284 7.08 -17.13 9.75
N ARG A 285 7.50 -18.38 10.04
CA ARG A 285 6.59 -19.53 10.15
C ARG A 285 5.57 -19.36 11.28
N GLN A 286 5.87 -18.52 12.28
CA GLN A 286 4.94 -18.16 13.35
C GLN A 286 3.86 -17.17 12.92
N CYS A 287 3.99 -16.59 11.72
CA CYS A 287 3.06 -15.63 11.15
C CYS A 287 1.90 -16.26 10.35
N ASP A 288 1.66 -17.55 10.52
CA ASP A 288 0.60 -18.24 9.80
C ASP A 288 -0.78 -17.98 10.43
N THR A 289 -1.40 -16.87 10.04
CA THR A 289 -2.74 -16.47 10.50
C THR A 289 -3.86 -17.30 9.89
N PHE A 290 -3.61 -18.02 8.79
CA PHE A 290 -4.61 -18.81 8.09
C PHE A 290 -4.82 -20.19 8.70
N ASN A 291 -3.86 -20.70 9.47
CA ASN A 291 -3.96 -22.00 10.16
C ASN A 291 -4.29 -21.90 11.65
N VAL A 292 -4.66 -20.70 12.14
CA VAL A 292 -5.15 -20.52 13.51
C VAL A 292 -6.66 -20.31 13.53
N PRO A 293 -7.37 -20.79 14.58
CA PRO A 293 -8.78 -20.50 14.76
C PRO A 293 -9.04 -18.99 14.91
N ALA A 294 -10.22 -18.52 14.46
CA ALA A 294 -10.57 -17.10 14.50
C ALA A 294 -10.49 -16.47 15.92
N ASN A 295 -10.78 -17.25 16.96
CA ASN A 295 -10.68 -16.79 18.35
C ASN A 295 -9.24 -16.70 18.88
N GLN A 296 -8.24 -17.04 18.07
CA GLN A 296 -6.80 -16.92 18.40
C GLN A 296 -6.09 -15.85 17.55
N LEU A 297 -6.84 -15.20 16.69
CA LEU A 297 -6.34 -14.06 15.90
C LEU A 297 -6.06 -12.82 16.76
#